data_34e1d45006f3068045214a8db0ab1031
#
_entry.id   34e1d45006f3068045214a8db0ab1031
#
_cell.length_a   1.000
_cell.length_b   1.000
_cell.length_c   1.000
_cell.angle_alpha   90.00
_cell.angle_beta   90.00
_cell.angle_gamma   90.00
#
_symmetry.space_group_name_H-M   'P 1'
#
loop_
_entity.id
_entity.type
_entity.pdbx_description
1 polymer ?
#
loop_
_entity_poly.entity_id
_entity_poly.type
_entity_poly.pdbx_seq_one_letter_code
_entity_poly.pdbx_strand_id
1 'polypeptide(L)'
;MNYSKYFSDELTSLKSQGLYRKFREINRNQVNFPKATERFEGKERAVEVWCSNDYLNLSQHPVVILKSLKVIKELGTGSGGTRNISGTSTYHADLERSLAEFHNKESSLLFPSAYTANQSTLWTLCKKLEGCEVYSDELNHASMIQGIKNANAKTHVFKHNDAEHLEELLKTSDANTPKLIVFESLYSMEGLRSPIKKIIEIAKKYNALTYLDEVHSVGLYGPEGRGIAAEQNLSDDIDIINGTLSKAFGQMGGYIAADKDIIDFIRSFAPGFIFTSSANPSIAAASLEAIKLTKGSDLLRSNIKKNSDLIRKGLTEVNIPFLDNDSHIVPIHLYDPDLCREASNMLINDFGIYIQPVFFPTVPKGDERFRVTITPKHKAQDIKNFVKALDAVWTALDLKRSEKILDADKENRVSKVSKIY
;
A
#
# COMPACT_ATOMS: atom_id res chain seq x y z
N MET A 1 -39.15 -8.18 3.45
CA MET A 1 -37.93 -7.88 4.23
C MET A 1 -37.92 -6.40 4.58
N ASN A 2 -37.66 -6.02 5.83
CA ASN A 2 -37.47 -4.61 6.22
C ASN A 2 -35.98 -4.27 6.09
N TYR A 3 -35.59 -3.63 5.00
CA TYR A 3 -34.19 -3.30 4.68
C TYR A 3 -33.54 -2.36 5.70
N SER A 4 -34.29 -1.33 6.19
CA SER A 4 -33.76 -0.40 7.20
C SER A 4 -33.41 -1.16 8.50
N LYS A 5 -34.27 -2.07 8.93
CA LYS A 5 -34.01 -2.88 10.10
C LYS A 5 -32.78 -3.78 9.89
N TYR A 6 -32.68 -4.46 8.75
CA TYR A 6 -31.54 -5.31 8.41
C TYR A 6 -30.20 -4.53 8.49
N PHE A 7 -30.11 -3.36 7.84
CA PHE A 7 -28.90 -2.57 7.89
C PHE A 7 -28.58 -2.05 9.30
N SER A 8 -29.60 -1.68 10.08
CA SER A 8 -29.42 -1.25 11.48
C SER A 8 -28.90 -2.38 12.36
N ASP A 9 -29.44 -3.59 12.20
CA ASP A 9 -29.04 -4.77 12.96
C ASP A 9 -27.58 -5.14 12.64
N GLU A 10 -27.18 -5.14 11.36
CA GLU A 10 -25.79 -5.39 10.92
C GLU A 10 -24.81 -4.35 11.49
N LEU A 11 -25.17 -3.06 11.45
CA LEU A 11 -24.34 -2.00 12.03
C LEU A 11 -24.24 -2.12 13.55
N THR A 12 -25.31 -2.53 14.22
CA THR A 12 -25.32 -2.77 15.66
C THR A 12 -24.41 -3.94 16.02
N SER A 13 -24.46 -5.03 15.26
CA SER A 13 -23.55 -6.16 15.39
C SER A 13 -22.10 -5.75 15.20
N LEU A 14 -21.80 -4.93 14.18
CA LEU A 14 -20.45 -4.43 13.94
C LEU A 14 -19.94 -3.56 15.10
N LYS A 15 -20.81 -2.74 15.69
CA LYS A 15 -20.49 -1.89 16.87
C LYS A 15 -20.23 -2.73 18.11
N SER A 16 -21.05 -3.77 18.36
CA SER A 16 -20.88 -4.65 19.52
C SER A 16 -19.61 -5.49 19.47
N GLN A 17 -19.10 -5.76 18.25
CA GLN A 17 -17.82 -6.45 18.03
C GLN A 17 -16.62 -5.50 18.10
N GLY A 18 -16.82 -4.21 18.36
CA GLY A 18 -15.74 -3.23 18.36
C GLY A 18 -15.15 -2.91 16.99
N LEU A 19 -15.76 -3.35 15.89
CA LEU A 19 -15.21 -3.23 14.54
C LEU A 19 -15.72 -2.00 13.77
N TYR A 20 -16.63 -1.23 14.37
CA TYR A 20 -17.18 -0.02 13.75
C TYR A 20 -16.11 1.09 13.67
N ARG A 21 -15.85 1.60 12.46
CA ARG A 21 -14.85 2.64 12.22
C ARG A 21 -15.49 4.01 12.26
N LYS A 22 -14.93 4.90 13.09
CA LYS A 22 -15.23 6.33 13.05
C LYS A 22 -14.14 7.05 12.25
N PHE A 23 -14.56 7.84 11.24
CA PHE A 23 -13.63 8.61 10.42
C PHE A 23 -13.36 9.96 11.07
N ARG A 24 -12.08 10.26 11.29
CA ARG A 24 -11.62 11.54 11.80
C ARG A 24 -11.23 12.44 10.63
N GLU A 25 -11.63 13.70 10.66
CA GLU A 25 -11.28 14.66 9.63
C GLU A 25 -9.91 15.26 9.95
N ILE A 26 -8.89 14.91 9.17
CA ILE A 26 -7.51 15.35 9.38
C ILE A 26 -7.09 16.29 8.26
N ASN A 27 -6.89 17.55 8.60
CA ASN A 27 -6.37 18.57 7.70
C ASN A 27 -4.86 18.65 7.88
N ARG A 28 -4.11 18.04 6.95
CA ARG A 28 -2.63 18.08 6.95
C ARG A 28 -2.16 19.48 6.59
N ASN A 29 -1.32 20.06 7.43
CA ASN A 29 -0.77 21.41 7.21
C ASN A 29 0.48 21.34 6.34
N GLN A 30 0.46 22.04 5.19
CA GLN A 30 1.57 22.07 4.24
C GLN A 30 2.91 22.53 4.86
N VAL A 31 2.85 23.56 5.72
CA VAL A 31 4.06 24.18 6.27
C VAL A 31 4.65 23.37 7.41
N ASN A 32 3.79 22.78 8.25
CA ASN A 32 4.14 22.24 9.55
C ASN A 32 3.98 20.72 9.68
N PHE A 33 3.72 19.97 8.59
CA PHE A 33 3.65 18.51 8.68
C PHE A 33 4.90 17.94 9.38
N PRO A 34 4.79 16.97 10.31
CA PRO A 34 3.66 16.06 10.58
C PRO A 34 2.50 16.64 11.41
N LYS A 35 2.54 17.92 11.79
CA LYS A 35 1.42 18.57 12.48
C LYS A 35 0.24 18.77 11.53
N ALA A 36 -0.94 18.51 12.06
CA ALA A 36 -2.22 18.61 11.35
C ALA A 36 -3.28 19.17 12.29
N THR A 37 -4.44 19.52 11.75
CA THR A 37 -5.63 19.84 12.54
C THR A 37 -6.63 18.68 12.39
N GLU A 38 -7.02 18.10 13.49
CA GLU A 38 -8.14 17.16 13.56
C GLU A 38 -9.43 17.92 13.83
N ARG A 39 -10.49 17.59 13.09
CA ARG A 39 -11.86 17.92 13.44
C ARG A 39 -12.64 16.64 13.71
N PHE A 40 -13.16 16.52 14.93
CA PHE A 40 -13.90 15.34 15.35
C PHE A 40 -14.99 15.74 16.34
N GLU A 41 -16.23 15.31 16.09
CA GLU A 41 -17.41 15.62 16.90
C GLU A 41 -17.56 17.12 17.21
N GLY A 42 -17.30 17.98 16.21
CA GLY A 42 -17.44 19.45 16.30
C GLY A 42 -16.31 20.18 17.03
N LYS A 43 -15.25 19.49 17.44
CA LYS A 43 -14.06 20.09 18.06
C LYS A 43 -12.87 20.05 17.10
N GLU A 44 -12.06 21.09 17.14
CA GLU A 44 -10.78 21.16 16.42
C GLU A 44 -9.62 21.15 17.41
N ARG A 45 -8.55 20.42 17.06
CA ARG A 45 -7.31 20.38 17.84
C ARG A 45 -6.08 20.13 16.96
N ALA A 46 -4.93 20.56 17.43
CA ALA A 46 -3.67 20.23 16.80
C ALA A 46 -3.30 18.77 17.11
N VAL A 47 -2.84 18.05 16.09
CA VAL A 47 -2.37 16.66 16.21
C VAL A 47 -1.09 16.46 15.41
N GLU A 48 -0.34 15.43 15.73
CA GLU A 48 0.81 14.95 14.97
C GLU A 48 0.50 13.59 14.34
N VAL A 49 0.68 13.45 13.03
CA VAL A 49 0.24 12.29 12.26
C VAL A 49 1.35 11.25 12.15
N TRP A 50 1.08 10.00 12.58
CA TRP A 50 2.03 8.89 12.61
C TRP A 50 1.62 7.68 11.75
N CYS A 51 0.63 7.85 10.87
CA CYS A 51 0.09 6.78 10.02
C CYS A 51 -0.18 7.22 8.57
N SER A 52 0.54 8.25 8.09
CA SER A 52 0.37 8.74 6.73
C SER A 52 0.99 7.80 5.70
N ASN A 53 0.29 7.57 4.58
CA ASN A 53 0.86 6.88 3.42
C ASN A 53 1.67 7.81 2.49
N ASP A 54 1.64 9.12 2.69
CA ASP A 54 2.49 10.07 1.97
C ASP A 54 3.92 10.03 2.53
N TYR A 55 4.61 8.92 2.27
CA TYR A 55 5.87 8.56 2.94
C TYR A 55 6.97 9.60 2.77
N LEU A 56 7.08 10.21 1.59
CA LEU A 56 8.08 11.26 1.29
C LEU A 56 7.55 12.67 1.54
N ASN A 57 6.27 12.81 1.92
CA ASN A 57 5.57 14.09 2.09
C ASN A 57 5.57 14.95 0.81
N LEU A 58 5.51 14.31 -0.36
CA LEU A 58 5.55 15.01 -1.65
C LEU A 58 4.22 15.67 -2.02
N SER A 59 3.09 15.23 -1.45
CA SER A 59 1.80 15.91 -1.68
C SER A 59 1.81 17.36 -1.22
N GLN A 60 2.71 17.71 -0.31
CA GLN A 60 2.83 19.04 0.29
C GLN A 60 4.11 19.78 -0.16
N HIS A 61 4.85 19.21 -1.12
CA HIS A 61 6.06 19.83 -1.63
C HIS A 61 5.74 21.05 -2.50
N PRO A 62 6.32 22.23 -2.25
CA PRO A 62 5.97 23.47 -2.95
C PRO A 62 6.04 23.36 -4.47
N VAL A 63 7.07 22.71 -5.00
CA VAL A 63 7.25 22.54 -6.45
C VAL A 63 6.16 21.68 -7.07
N VAL A 64 5.71 20.62 -6.39
CA VAL A 64 4.61 19.74 -6.83
C VAL A 64 3.31 20.51 -6.83
N ILE A 65 3.03 21.28 -5.77
CA ILE A 65 1.84 22.13 -5.66
C ILE A 65 1.82 23.19 -6.78
N LEU A 66 2.92 23.89 -7.00
CA LEU A 66 3.02 24.91 -8.05
C LEU A 66 2.81 24.31 -9.44
N LYS A 67 3.32 23.11 -9.71
CA LYS A 67 3.09 22.39 -10.97
C LYS A 67 1.60 22.08 -11.17
N SER A 68 0.92 21.57 -10.13
CA SER A 68 -0.51 21.30 -10.15
C SER A 68 -1.32 22.57 -10.42
N LEU A 69 -1.05 23.65 -9.68
CA LEU A 69 -1.72 24.96 -9.85
C LEU A 69 -1.55 25.53 -11.26
N LYS A 70 -0.36 25.42 -11.85
CA LYS A 70 -0.09 25.84 -13.22
C LYS A 70 -1.03 25.12 -14.20
N VAL A 71 -1.11 23.80 -14.11
CA VAL A 71 -1.92 22.99 -15.03
C VAL A 71 -3.42 23.19 -14.80
N ILE A 72 -3.87 23.43 -13.56
CA ILE A 72 -5.26 23.82 -13.29
C ILE A 72 -5.62 25.12 -14.01
N LYS A 73 -4.73 26.12 -14.04
CA LYS A 73 -4.97 27.38 -14.76
C LYS A 73 -5.02 27.18 -16.28
N GLU A 74 -4.26 26.24 -16.82
CA GLU A 74 -4.17 25.96 -18.24
C GLU A 74 -5.32 25.07 -18.77
N LEU A 75 -5.66 24.01 -18.05
CA LEU A 75 -6.55 22.93 -18.50
C LEU A 75 -7.81 22.75 -17.65
N GLY A 76 -8.00 23.53 -16.58
CA GLY A 76 -9.12 23.37 -15.66
C GLY A 76 -8.93 22.21 -14.66
N THR A 77 -10.03 21.86 -13.99
CA THR A 77 -10.05 20.93 -12.85
C THR A 77 -10.54 19.52 -13.18
N GLY A 78 -10.80 19.21 -14.43
CA GLY A 78 -11.34 17.91 -14.87
C GLY A 78 -10.63 17.36 -16.09
N SER A 79 -10.79 16.09 -16.37
CA SER A 79 -10.21 15.41 -17.54
C SER A 79 -11.09 15.47 -18.80
N GLY A 80 -12.35 15.79 -18.65
CA GLY A 80 -13.32 15.87 -19.75
C GLY A 80 -13.91 14.51 -20.19
N GLY A 81 -13.44 13.37 -19.65
CA GLY A 81 -13.98 12.05 -20.00
C GLY A 81 -13.09 10.88 -19.65
N THR A 82 -13.43 9.74 -20.22
CA THR A 82 -12.54 8.56 -20.19
C THR A 82 -11.31 8.78 -21.08
N ARG A 83 -10.25 7.98 -20.89
CA ARG A 83 -9.03 8.07 -21.70
C ARG A 83 -9.31 8.00 -23.21
N ASN A 84 -10.28 7.20 -23.59
CA ASN A 84 -10.67 6.98 -24.97
C ASN A 84 -11.54 8.09 -25.58
N ILE A 85 -12.31 8.82 -24.74
CA ILE A 85 -13.25 9.86 -25.21
C ILE A 85 -12.75 11.25 -24.83
N SER A 86 -11.73 11.82 -25.18
CA SER A 86 -11.20 13.15 -24.82
C SER A 86 -10.48 13.28 -23.48
N GLY A 87 -10.45 12.24 -22.63
CA GLY A 87 -9.80 12.30 -21.32
C GLY A 87 -8.27 12.07 -21.33
N THR A 88 -7.64 11.92 -22.50
CA THR A 88 -6.18 11.80 -22.61
C THR A 88 -5.56 13.14 -22.92
N SER A 89 -4.74 13.67 -22.01
CA SER A 89 -3.91 14.86 -22.22
C SER A 89 -2.45 14.47 -22.45
N THR A 90 -1.63 15.42 -22.89
CA THR A 90 -0.17 15.26 -22.98
C THR A 90 0.45 14.87 -21.66
N TYR A 91 -0.06 15.38 -20.52
CA TYR A 91 0.44 15.01 -19.18
C TYR A 91 0.22 13.54 -18.82
N HIS A 92 -0.86 12.92 -19.30
CA HIS A 92 -1.08 11.48 -19.13
C HIS A 92 -0.03 10.67 -19.92
N ALA A 93 0.17 11.02 -21.19
CA ALA A 93 1.14 10.34 -22.06
C ALA A 93 2.57 10.53 -21.55
N ASP A 94 2.92 11.72 -21.09
CA ASP A 94 4.24 12.01 -20.52
C ASP A 94 4.47 11.23 -19.21
N LEU A 95 3.44 11.12 -18.36
CA LEU A 95 3.53 10.36 -17.12
C LEU A 95 3.69 8.86 -17.42
N GLU A 96 2.94 8.31 -18.36
CA GLU A 96 3.07 6.91 -18.76
C GLU A 96 4.49 6.64 -19.30
N ARG A 97 5.05 7.49 -20.16
CA ARG A 97 6.44 7.35 -20.59
C ARG A 97 7.43 7.40 -19.43
N SER A 98 7.28 8.38 -18.55
CA SER A 98 8.15 8.53 -17.37
C SER A 98 8.10 7.34 -16.43
N LEU A 99 6.93 6.70 -16.26
CA LEU A 99 6.76 5.52 -15.43
C LEU A 99 7.36 4.26 -16.08
N ALA A 100 7.22 4.11 -17.39
CA ALA A 100 7.88 3.04 -18.16
C ALA A 100 9.41 3.14 -18.01
N GLU A 101 9.99 4.32 -18.26
CA GLU A 101 11.42 4.58 -18.06
C GLU A 101 11.85 4.34 -16.60
N PHE A 102 11.02 4.76 -15.63
CA PHE A 102 11.31 4.58 -14.21
C PHE A 102 11.45 3.11 -13.80
N HIS A 103 10.72 2.22 -14.43
CA HIS A 103 10.77 0.77 -14.16
C HIS A 103 11.64 -0.02 -15.15
N ASN A 104 12.29 0.64 -16.11
CA ASN A 104 13.00 -0.01 -17.21
C ASN A 104 12.10 -0.97 -17.99
N LYS A 105 10.85 -0.53 -18.29
CA LYS A 105 9.87 -1.27 -19.05
C LYS A 105 9.55 -0.56 -20.37
N GLU A 106 9.03 -1.28 -21.34
CA GLU A 106 8.73 -0.71 -22.66
C GLU A 106 7.54 0.26 -22.61
N SER A 107 6.57 0.00 -21.73
CA SER A 107 5.35 0.81 -21.64
C SER A 107 4.76 0.82 -20.24
N SER A 108 3.85 1.76 -19.97
CA SER A 108 3.04 1.77 -18.77
C SER A 108 1.62 2.25 -19.06
N LEU A 109 0.70 1.95 -18.15
CA LEU A 109 -0.71 2.34 -18.23
C LEU A 109 -1.20 2.92 -16.91
N LEU A 110 -1.78 4.12 -16.97
CA LEU A 110 -2.24 4.86 -15.81
C LEU A 110 -3.71 4.54 -15.48
N PHE A 111 -3.98 4.30 -14.21
CA PHE A 111 -5.31 4.06 -13.63
C PHE A 111 -5.65 5.10 -12.56
N PRO A 112 -6.94 5.31 -12.22
CA PRO A 112 -7.35 6.22 -11.14
C PRO A 112 -6.78 5.87 -9.76
N SER A 113 -6.45 4.61 -9.52
CA SER A 113 -5.80 4.13 -8.30
C SER A 113 -5.07 2.80 -8.56
N ALA A 114 -4.11 2.44 -7.70
CA ALA A 114 -3.49 1.12 -7.74
C ALA A 114 -4.51 0.00 -7.43
N TYR A 115 -5.54 0.29 -6.64
CA TYR A 115 -6.66 -0.64 -6.44
C TYR A 115 -7.32 -1.01 -7.77
N THR A 116 -7.67 0.00 -8.58
CA THR A 116 -8.27 -0.21 -9.91
C THR A 116 -7.28 -0.86 -10.87
N ALA A 117 -6.00 -0.50 -10.80
CA ALA A 117 -4.94 -1.11 -11.62
C ALA A 117 -4.86 -2.62 -11.34
N ASN A 118 -4.72 -3.02 -10.07
CA ASN A 118 -4.71 -4.43 -9.66
C ASN A 118 -5.98 -5.16 -10.10
N GLN A 119 -7.14 -4.65 -9.70
CA GLN A 119 -8.42 -5.30 -9.95
C GLN A 119 -8.66 -5.50 -11.46
N SER A 120 -8.41 -4.45 -12.24
CA SER A 120 -8.72 -4.45 -13.66
C SER A 120 -7.73 -5.28 -14.48
N THR A 121 -6.43 -5.19 -14.17
CA THR A 121 -5.38 -5.96 -14.85
C THR A 121 -5.54 -7.45 -14.58
N LEU A 122 -5.65 -7.84 -13.31
CA LEU A 122 -5.79 -9.25 -12.93
C LEU A 122 -7.09 -9.85 -13.47
N TRP A 123 -8.20 -9.11 -13.39
CA TRP A 123 -9.45 -9.55 -14.01
C TRP A 123 -9.27 -9.80 -15.52
N THR A 124 -8.62 -8.89 -16.22
CA THR A 124 -8.45 -8.98 -17.67
C THR A 124 -7.57 -10.17 -18.06
N LEU A 125 -6.43 -10.34 -17.40
CA LEU A 125 -5.52 -11.48 -17.63
C LEU A 125 -6.24 -12.81 -17.36
N CYS A 126 -6.82 -12.96 -16.17
CA CYS A 126 -7.51 -14.19 -15.78
C CYS A 126 -8.71 -14.53 -16.69
N LYS A 127 -9.40 -13.52 -17.22
CA LYS A 127 -10.58 -13.71 -18.07
C LYS A 127 -10.24 -14.00 -19.52
N LYS A 128 -9.10 -13.49 -20.00
CA LYS A 128 -8.71 -13.56 -21.40
C LYS A 128 -7.69 -14.67 -21.70
N LEU A 129 -6.89 -15.05 -20.72
CA LEU A 129 -6.04 -16.23 -20.83
C LEU A 129 -6.87 -17.45 -20.46
N GLU A 130 -7.33 -18.18 -21.45
CA GLU A 130 -8.22 -19.34 -21.28
C GLU A 130 -7.59 -20.39 -20.36
N GLY A 131 -8.33 -20.81 -19.32
CA GLY A 131 -7.87 -21.76 -18.34
C GLY A 131 -6.80 -21.27 -17.38
N CYS A 132 -6.54 -19.96 -17.31
CA CYS A 132 -5.49 -19.38 -16.46
C CYS A 132 -5.63 -19.80 -15.00
N GLU A 133 -4.57 -20.34 -14.43
CA GLU A 133 -4.42 -20.63 -13.01
C GLU A 133 -3.62 -19.55 -12.31
N VAL A 134 -4.13 -19.05 -11.18
CA VAL A 134 -3.49 -18.00 -10.40
C VAL A 134 -2.88 -18.57 -9.14
N TYR A 135 -1.62 -18.24 -8.87
CA TYR A 135 -0.88 -18.58 -7.65
C TYR A 135 -0.69 -17.30 -6.84
N SER A 136 -1.46 -17.15 -5.78
CA SER A 136 -1.54 -15.91 -4.98
C SER A 136 -0.94 -16.10 -3.60
N ASP A 137 -0.07 -15.18 -3.16
CA ASP A 137 0.34 -15.14 -1.75
C ASP A 137 -0.89 -14.89 -0.85
N GLU A 138 -0.95 -15.57 0.29
CA GLU A 138 -2.10 -15.50 1.20
C GLU A 138 -2.32 -14.11 1.82
N LEU A 139 -1.29 -13.26 1.89
CA LEU A 139 -1.36 -11.91 2.42
C LEU A 139 -1.47 -10.82 1.34
N ASN A 140 -1.70 -11.19 0.10
CA ASN A 140 -1.91 -10.23 -0.97
C ASN A 140 -3.02 -9.23 -0.66
N HIS A 141 -2.82 -8.00 -1.12
CA HIS A 141 -3.78 -6.92 -0.94
C HIS A 141 -5.16 -7.24 -1.52
N ALA A 142 -6.22 -6.81 -0.84
CA ALA A 142 -7.61 -7.04 -1.21
C ALA A 142 -7.95 -6.72 -2.68
N SER A 143 -7.29 -5.74 -3.30
CA SER A 143 -7.51 -5.37 -4.70
C SER A 143 -7.08 -6.47 -5.68
N MET A 144 -5.98 -7.18 -5.37
CA MET A 144 -5.52 -8.32 -6.17
C MET A 144 -6.49 -9.50 -6.02
N ILE A 145 -6.83 -9.83 -4.77
CA ILE A 145 -7.81 -10.89 -4.46
C ILE A 145 -9.15 -10.62 -5.15
N GLN A 146 -9.63 -9.36 -5.12
CA GLN A 146 -10.90 -9.00 -5.74
C GLN A 146 -10.85 -9.11 -7.27
N GLY A 147 -9.74 -8.72 -7.91
CA GLY A 147 -9.55 -8.87 -9.35
C GLY A 147 -9.62 -10.33 -9.80
N ILE A 148 -8.91 -11.20 -9.09
CA ILE A 148 -8.89 -12.65 -9.33
C ILE A 148 -10.27 -13.27 -9.12
N LYS A 149 -10.93 -12.97 -8.00
CA LYS A 149 -12.29 -13.46 -7.69
C LYS A 149 -13.33 -13.02 -8.71
N ASN A 150 -13.32 -11.76 -9.12
CA ASN A 150 -14.26 -11.23 -10.11
C ASN A 150 -14.09 -11.91 -11.48
N ALA A 151 -12.91 -12.41 -11.78
CA ALA A 151 -12.66 -13.20 -12.99
C ALA A 151 -13.14 -14.65 -12.85
N ASN A 152 -13.45 -15.12 -11.64
CA ASN A 152 -13.72 -16.51 -11.33
C ASN A 152 -12.58 -17.46 -11.76
N ALA A 153 -11.34 -17.02 -11.56
CA ALA A 153 -10.14 -17.78 -11.93
C ALA A 153 -9.87 -18.92 -10.94
N LYS A 154 -9.36 -20.04 -11.45
CA LYS A 154 -8.85 -21.11 -10.58
C LYS A 154 -7.65 -20.57 -9.79
N THR A 155 -7.75 -20.56 -8.48
CA THR A 155 -6.77 -19.90 -7.61
C THR A 155 -6.16 -20.89 -6.63
N HIS A 156 -4.84 -20.88 -6.57
CA HIS A 156 -4.02 -21.59 -5.61
C HIS A 156 -3.38 -20.56 -4.68
N VAL A 157 -3.70 -20.63 -3.39
CA VAL A 157 -3.14 -19.72 -2.39
C VAL A 157 -1.93 -20.39 -1.74
N PHE A 158 -0.75 -19.79 -1.87
CA PHE A 158 0.45 -20.27 -1.19
C PHE A 158 0.69 -19.51 0.11
N LYS A 159 1.34 -20.15 1.06
CA LYS A 159 1.69 -19.57 2.35
C LYS A 159 2.57 -18.35 2.18
N HIS A 160 2.38 -17.35 3.03
CA HIS A 160 3.07 -16.08 2.93
C HIS A 160 4.60 -16.23 2.85
N ASN A 161 5.15 -15.69 1.75
CA ASN A 161 6.59 -15.72 1.46
C ASN A 161 7.22 -17.13 1.36
N ASP A 162 6.40 -18.17 1.22
CA ASP A 162 6.84 -19.55 1.10
C ASP A 162 6.99 -19.96 -0.37
N ALA A 163 8.21 -19.76 -0.89
CA ALA A 163 8.52 -20.10 -2.27
C ALA A 163 8.52 -21.64 -2.51
N GLU A 164 8.77 -22.44 -1.50
CA GLU A 164 8.75 -23.90 -1.59
C GLU A 164 7.31 -24.40 -1.74
N HIS A 165 6.38 -23.89 -0.93
CA HIS A 165 4.97 -24.20 -1.06
C HIS A 165 4.40 -23.71 -2.42
N LEU A 166 4.84 -22.52 -2.91
CA LEU A 166 4.50 -22.07 -4.27
C LEU A 166 4.94 -23.09 -5.33
N GLU A 167 6.16 -23.59 -5.23
CA GLU A 167 6.67 -24.58 -6.17
C GLU A 167 5.91 -25.90 -6.08
N GLU A 168 5.55 -26.37 -4.88
CA GLU A 168 4.74 -27.57 -4.68
C GLU A 168 3.38 -27.46 -5.40
N LEU A 169 2.72 -26.32 -5.31
CA LEU A 169 1.45 -26.08 -6.00
C LEU A 169 1.63 -26.06 -7.52
N LEU A 170 2.68 -25.44 -8.05
CA LEU A 170 2.97 -25.36 -9.47
C LEU A 170 3.31 -26.73 -10.10
N LYS A 171 3.91 -27.66 -9.35
CA LYS A 171 4.19 -29.03 -9.79
C LYS A 171 2.94 -29.80 -10.20
N THR A 172 1.79 -29.44 -9.68
CA THR A 172 0.50 -30.13 -9.96
C THR A 172 -0.24 -29.57 -11.17
N SER A 173 0.21 -28.45 -11.75
CA SER A 173 -0.40 -27.79 -12.90
C SER A 173 0.07 -28.42 -14.20
N ASP A 174 -0.82 -28.48 -15.20
CA ASP A 174 -0.45 -28.87 -16.56
C ASP A 174 0.55 -27.88 -17.16
N ALA A 175 1.54 -28.38 -17.90
CA ALA A 175 2.61 -27.56 -18.49
C ALA A 175 2.08 -26.49 -19.47
N ASN A 176 1.00 -26.78 -20.19
CA ASN A 176 0.41 -25.89 -21.19
C ASN A 176 -0.62 -24.90 -20.61
N THR A 177 -1.03 -25.07 -19.36
CA THR A 177 -1.96 -24.14 -18.70
C THR A 177 -1.28 -22.78 -18.48
N PRO A 178 -1.91 -21.65 -18.88
CA PRO A 178 -1.43 -20.33 -18.50
C PRO A 178 -1.39 -20.16 -16.99
N LYS A 179 -0.29 -19.66 -16.47
CA LYS A 179 -0.05 -19.48 -15.02
C LYS A 179 0.30 -18.06 -14.72
N LEU A 180 -0.25 -17.53 -13.61
CA LEU A 180 0.03 -16.18 -13.13
C LEU A 180 0.39 -16.25 -11.65
N ILE A 181 1.60 -15.83 -11.29
CA ILE A 181 2.05 -15.70 -9.90
C ILE A 181 1.87 -14.26 -9.48
N VAL A 182 1.11 -14.04 -8.39
CA VAL A 182 0.73 -12.71 -7.89
C VAL A 182 1.22 -12.54 -6.47
N PHE A 183 2.02 -11.49 -6.23
CA PHE A 183 2.64 -11.23 -4.93
C PHE A 183 3.05 -9.75 -4.77
N GLU A 184 3.30 -9.31 -3.52
CA GLU A 184 3.80 -7.97 -3.21
C GLU A 184 5.31 -8.01 -2.97
N SER A 185 6.03 -6.94 -3.29
CA SER A 185 7.44 -6.81 -2.94
C SER A 185 7.62 -6.48 -1.47
N LEU A 186 6.70 -5.69 -0.91
CA LEU A 186 6.64 -5.27 0.48
C LEU A 186 5.19 -5.28 0.98
N TYR A 187 4.89 -6.16 1.92
CA TYR A 187 3.54 -6.34 2.44
C TYR A 187 3.12 -5.22 3.38
N SER A 188 1.93 -4.70 3.15
CA SER A 188 1.46 -3.42 3.69
C SER A 188 1.32 -3.37 5.20
N MET A 189 0.95 -4.49 5.84
CA MET A 189 0.62 -4.55 7.27
C MET A 189 1.76 -5.12 8.11
N GLU A 190 2.61 -5.92 7.53
CA GLU A 190 3.75 -6.57 8.17
C GLU A 190 5.06 -5.79 7.95
N GLY A 191 5.16 -5.10 6.82
CA GLY A 191 6.41 -4.47 6.41
C GLY A 191 7.48 -5.49 6.00
N LEU A 192 7.09 -6.71 5.65
CA LEU A 192 7.98 -7.80 5.25
C LEU A 192 8.20 -7.81 3.75
N ARG A 193 9.41 -8.14 3.34
CA ARG A 193 9.79 -8.28 1.93
C ARG A 193 9.56 -9.70 1.45
N SER A 194 9.16 -9.84 0.19
CA SER A 194 9.04 -11.15 -0.44
C SER A 194 10.39 -11.67 -0.96
N PRO A 195 10.53 -13.00 -1.11
CA PRO A 195 11.71 -13.63 -1.69
C PRO A 195 11.66 -13.55 -3.23
N ILE A 196 11.66 -12.32 -3.80
CA ILE A 196 11.44 -12.04 -5.24
C ILE A 196 12.29 -12.94 -6.13
N LYS A 197 13.58 -13.06 -5.84
CA LYS A 197 14.51 -13.87 -6.65
C LYS A 197 14.06 -15.32 -6.77
N LYS A 198 13.70 -15.94 -5.65
CA LYS A 198 13.22 -17.35 -5.66
C LYS A 198 11.92 -17.50 -6.42
N ILE A 199 10.99 -16.56 -6.27
CA ILE A 199 9.70 -16.57 -6.98
C ILE A 199 9.94 -16.47 -8.50
N ILE A 200 10.84 -15.59 -8.95
CA ILE A 200 11.20 -15.46 -10.36
C ILE A 200 11.83 -16.75 -10.91
N GLU A 201 12.76 -17.36 -10.16
CA GLU A 201 13.39 -18.64 -10.56
C GLU A 201 12.33 -19.73 -10.76
N ILE A 202 11.35 -19.80 -9.87
CA ILE A 202 10.22 -20.72 -9.97
C ILE A 202 9.29 -20.34 -11.15
N ALA A 203 8.98 -19.07 -11.32
CA ALA A 203 8.16 -18.59 -12.43
C ALA A 203 8.75 -19.01 -13.79
N LYS A 204 10.04 -18.78 -13.98
CA LYS A 204 10.76 -19.20 -15.21
C LYS A 204 10.73 -20.74 -15.42
N LYS A 205 10.92 -21.50 -14.34
CA LYS A 205 10.91 -22.97 -14.38
C LYS A 205 9.55 -23.53 -14.84
N TYR A 206 8.46 -22.92 -14.42
CA TYR A 206 7.10 -23.38 -14.72
C TYR A 206 6.38 -22.58 -15.81
N ASN A 207 7.11 -21.71 -16.52
CA ASN A 207 6.58 -20.83 -17.57
C ASN A 207 5.34 -20.04 -17.08
N ALA A 208 5.46 -19.38 -15.93
CA ALA A 208 4.42 -18.59 -15.31
C ALA A 208 4.72 -17.09 -15.45
N LEU A 209 3.70 -16.29 -15.77
CA LEU A 209 3.80 -14.83 -15.72
C LEU A 209 3.90 -14.35 -14.27
N THR A 210 4.65 -13.29 -14.04
CA THR A 210 4.82 -12.65 -12.74
C THR A 210 4.08 -11.32 -12.68
N TYR A 211 3.26 -11.14 -11.64
CA TYR A 211 2.60 -9.88 -11.30
C TYR A 211 3.08 -9.42 -9.93
N LEU A 212 3.93 -8.39 -9.91
CA LEU A 212 4.51 -7.83 -8.69
C LEU A 212 3.85 -6.51 -8.32
N ASP A 213 3.28 -6.45 -7.12
CA ASP A 213 2.81 -5.20 -6.53
C ASP A 213 3.95 -4.51 -5.74
N GLU A 214 4.42 -3.37 -6.28
CA GLU A 214 5.46 -2.53 -5.69
C GLU A 214 4.88 -1.28 -4.98
N VAL A 215 3.59 -1.26 -4.69
CA VAL A 215 2.86 -0.10 -4.17
C VAL A 215 3.45 0.47 -2.88
N HIS A 216 4.05 -0.37 -2.03
CA HIS A 216 4.69 0.04 -0.78
C HIS A 216 6.20 0.31 -0.89
N SER A 217 6.79 0.01 -2.04
CA SER A 217 8.24 0.10 -2.24
C SER A 217 8.67 1.20 -3.21
N VAL A 218 7.87 1.48 -4.26
CA VAL A 218 8.15 2.56 -5.22
C VAL A 218 8.26 3.91 -4.53
N GLY A 219 9.26 4.67 -4.93
CA GLY A 219 9.63 5.94 -4.33
C GLY A 219 10.59 5.82 -3.14
N LEU A 220 10.76 4.62 -2.54
CA LEU A 220 11.51 4.41 -1.30
C LEU A 220 12.75 3.53 -1.42
N TYR A 221 12.67 2.47 -2.21
CA TYR A 221 13.73 1.44 -2.31
C TYR A 221 14.38 1.44 -3.68
N GLY A 222 15.58 0.91 -3.72
CA GLY A 222 16.37 0.76 -4.93
C GLY A 222 16.91 2.07 -5.52
N PRO A 223 17.66 1.97 -6.63
CA PRO A 223 18.19 3.15 -7.32
C PRO A 223 17.06 4.11 -7.69
N GLU A 224 17.24 5.40 -7.40
CA GLU A 224 16.24 6.45 -7.70
C GLU A 224 14.84 6.21 -7.07
N GLY A 225 14.69 5.22 -6.19
CA GLY A 225 13.40 4.81 -5.62
C GLY A 225 12.55 3.92 -6.53
N ARG A 226 13.16 3.15 -7.43
CA ARG A 226 12.44 2.34 -8.43
C ARG A 226 11.70 1.14 -7.85
N GLY A 227 11.95 0.78 -6.59
CA GLY A 227 11.32 -0.35 -5.90
C GLY A 227 12.31 -1.44 -5.50
N ILE A 228 11.81 -2.49 -4.82
CA ILE A 228 12.63 -3.59 -4.30
C ILE A 228 13.13 -4.50 -5.44
N ALA A 229 12.34 -4.72 -6.49
CA ALA A 229 12.82 -5.46 -7.65
C ALA A 229 14.05 -4.79 -8.28
N ALA A 230 14.03 -3.45 -8.40
CA ALA A 230 15.18 -2.68 -8.88
C ALA A 230 16.36 -2.69 -7.91
N GLU A 231 16.12 -2.68 -6.60
CA GLU A 231 17.15 -2.82 -5.56
C GLU A 231 17.93 -4.14 -5.71
N GLN A 232 17.25 -5.19 -6.16
CA GLN A 232 17.82 -6.53 -6.38
C GLN A 232 18.31 -6.77 -7.82
N ASN A 233 18.19 -5.78 -8.71
CA ASN A 233 18.46 -5.89 -10.15
C ASN A 233 17.60 -6.97 -10.85
N LEU A 234 16.34 -7.08 -10.46
CA LEU A 234 15.38 -8.09 -10.94
C LEU A 234 14.20 -7.49 -11.72
N SER A 235 14.18 -6.17 -11.98
CA SER A 235 13.05 -5.51 -12.65
C SER A 235 12.77 -6.09 -14.03
N ASP A 236 13.80 -6.45 -14.78
CA ASP A 236 13.68 -6.98 -16.14
C ASP A 236 13.08 -8.41 -16.15
N ASP A 237 13.23 -9.13 -15.06
CA ASP A 237 12.73 -10.50 -14.87
C ASP A 237 11.26 -10.56 -14.39
N ILE A 238 10.64 -9.43 -14.08
CA ILE A 238 9.22 -9.33 -13.72
C ILE A 238 8.42 -8.95 -14.96
N ASP A 239 7.35 -9.66 -15.26
CA ASP A 239 6.53 -9.37 -16.46
C ASP A 239 5.68 -8.11 -16.25
N ILE A 240 5.01 -7.98 -15.10
CA ILE A 240 4.13 -6.85 -14.82
C ILE A 240 4.43 -6.29 -13.42
N ILE A 241 4.76 -5.00 -13.36
CA ILE A 241 4.94 -4.25 -12.12
C ILE A 241 3.72 -3.36 -11.92
N ASN A 242 3.02 -3.49 -10.77
CA ASN A 242 2.01 -2.55 -10.34
C ASN A 242 2.60 -1.54 -9.34
N GLY A 243 2.29 -0.27 -9.52
CA GLY A 243 2.74 0.79 -8.64
C GLY A 243 1.64 1.80 -8.33
N THR A 244 1.93 2.69 -7.38
CA THR A 244 1.00 3.75 -6.97
C THR A 244 1.64 5.12 -6.99
N LEU A 245 0.82 6.12 -7.30
CA LEU A 245 1.16 7.53 -7.12
C LEU A 245 0.70 8.06 -5.75
N SER A 246 -0.12 7.27 -5.02
CA SER A 246 -0.85 7.75 -3.83
C SER A 246 -0.07 7.62 -2.52
N LYS A 247 1.13 7.05 -2.55
CA LYS A 247 1.95 6.86 -1.35
C LYS A 247 3.22 7.72 -1.39
N ALA A 248 4.38 7.15 -1.67
CA ALA A 248 5.63 7.91 -1.64
C ALA A 248 5.61 9.15 -2.56
N PHE A 249 4.94 9.08 -3.71
CA PHE A 249 4.80 10.24 -4.62
C PHE A 249 3.74 11.25 -4.15
N GLY A 250 2.90 10.92 -3.18
CA GLY A 250 1.93 11.82 -2.55
C GLY A 250 0.80 12.31 -3.44
N GLN A 251 0.52 11.66 -4.58
CA GLN A 251 -0.52 12.04 -5.53
C GLN A 251 -1.66 11.03 -5.54
N MET A 252 -2.63 11.18 -6.45
CA MET A 252 -3.66 10.17 -6.68
C MET A 252 -3.39 9.42 -7.98
N GLY A 253 -3.56 8.10 -7.97
CA GLY A 253 -3.41 7.25 -9.14
C GLY A 253 -2.68 5.96 -8.85
N GLY A 254 -2.75 5.05 -9.81
CA GLY A 254 -1.99 3.83 -9.87
C GLY A 254 -1.58 3.56 -11.31
N TYR A 255 -0.72 2.59 -11.51
CA TYR A 255 -0.24 2.25 -12.84
C TYR A 255 0.26 0.81 -12.88
N ILE A 256 0.34 0.27 -14.08
CA ILE A 256 1.14 -0.91 -14.38
C ILE A 256 2.25 -0.54 -15.37
N ALA A 257 3.38 -1.23 -15.27
CA ALA A 257 4.50 -1.14 -16.21
C ALA A 257 4.90 -2.55 -16.67
N ALA A 258 5.04 -2.74 -17.97
CA ALA A 258 5.29 -4.05 -18.58
C ALA A 258 5.81 -3.87 -20.04
N ASP A 259 5.95 -4.97 -20.75
CA ASP A 259 6.17 -4.98 -22.18
C ASP A 259 4.99 -4.34 -22.93
N LYS A 260 5.27 -3.76 -24.08
CA LYS A 260 4.30 -2.99 -24.85
C LYS A 260 3.04 -3.78 -25.18
N ASP A 261 3.18 -5.04 -25.58
CA ASP A 261 2.05 -5.87 -25.99
C ASP A 261 1.13 -6.20 -24.80
N ILE A 262 1.68 -6.40 -23.59
CA ILE A 262 0.91 -6.59 -22.37
C ILE A 262 0.13 -5.31 -22.06
N ILE A 263 0.77 -4.15 -22.12
CA ILE A 263 0.12 -2.86 -21.85
C ILE A 263 -0.97 -2.58 -22.87
N ASP A 264 -0.75 -2.80 -24.16
CA ASP A 264 -1.74 -2.62 -25.22
C ASP A 264 -2.92 -3.59 -25.06
N PHE A 265 -2.65 -4.84 -24.65
CA PHE A 265 -3.69 -5.80 -24.34
C PHE A 265 -4.57 -5.34 -23.17
N ILE A 266 -3.96 -4.96 -22.05
CA ILE A 266 -4.72 -4.46 -20.90
C ILE A 266 -5.50 -3.20 -21.25
N ARG A 267 -4.89 -2.24 -21.94
CA ARG A 267 -5.56 -1.01 -22.39
C ARG A 267 -6.79 -1.30 -23.26
N SER A 268 -6.72 -2.34 -24.09
CA SER A 268 -7.77 -2.69 -25.06
C SER A 268 -8.92 -3.49 -24.44
N PHE A 269 -8.68 -4.23 -23.35
CA PHE A 269 -9.66 -5.17 -22.80
C PHE A 269 -10.07 -4.91 -21.36
N ALA A 270 -9.36 -4.04 -20.61
CA ALA A 270 -9.64 -3.81 -19.19
C ALA A 270 -10.82 -2.85 -18.97
N PRO A 271 -11.97 -3.32 -18.42
CA PRO A 271 -13.13 -2.45 -18.25
C PRO A 271 -12.86 -1.29 -17.30
N GLY A 272 -12.07 -1.51 -16.24
CA GLY A 272 -11.71 -0.48 -15.27
C GLY A 272 -10.73 0.58 -15.82
N PHE A 273 -10.20 0.39 -17.03
CA PHE A 273 -9.50 1.41 -17.78
C PHE A 273 -10.42 2.08 -18.82
N ILE A 274 -11.12 1.28 -19.63
CA ILE A 274 -11.93 1.78 -20.76
C ILE A 274 -13.08 2.66 -20.30
N PHE A 275 -13.80 2.25 -19.24
CA PHE A 275 -15.06 2.84 -18.83
C PHE A 275 -14.96 3.78 -17.62
N THR A 276 -13.74 4.04 -17.11
CA THR A 276 -13.53 4.97 -16.01
C THR A 276 -13.08 6.34 -16.51
N SER A 277 -13.44 7.41 -15.78
CA SER A 277 -12.91 8.74 -16.05
C SER A 277 -11.40 8.77 -15.84
N SER A 278 -10.70 9.56 -16.66
CA SER A 278 -9.26 9.79 -16.51
C SER A 278 -8.92 10.50 -15.22
N ALA A 279 -7.71 10.29 -14.75
CA ALA A 279 -7.12 11.15 -13.73
C ALA A 279 -7.10 12.61 -14.19
N ASN A 280 -7.17 13.55 -13.26
CA ASN A 280 -7.07 14.97 -13.58
C ASN A 280 -5.67 15.28 -14.17
N PRO A 281 -5.57 16.05 -15.27
CA PRO A 281 -4.28 16.43 -15.85
C PRO A 281 -3.32 17.12 -14.87
N SER A 282 -3.84 17.90 -13.91
CA SER A 282 -3.02 18.55 -12.88
C SER A 282 -2.40 17.54 -11.93
N ILE A 283 -3.07 16.42 -11.63
CA ILE A 283 -2.54 15.32 -10.85
C ILE A 283 -1.47 14.56 -11.63
N ALA A 284 -1.69 14.33 -12.93
CA ALA A 284 -0.67 13.69 -13.78
C ALA A 284 0.61 14.55 -13.84
N ALA A 285 0.47 15.86 -14.00
CA ALA A 285 1.59 16.79 -13.99
C ALA A 285 2.32 16.87 -12.64
N ALA A 286 1.56 16.88 -11.54
CA ALA A 286 2.11 16.84 -10.19
C ALA A 286 2.86 15.52 -9.92
N SER A 287 2.34 14.40 -10.43
CA SER A 287 3.00 13.09 -10.33
C SER A 287 4.33 13.05 -11.08
N LEU A 288 4.39 13.61 -12.28
CA LEU A 288 5.65 13.77 -13.03
C LEU A 288 6.72 14.52 -12.22
N GLU A 289 6.32 15.62 -11.58
CA GLU A 289 7.23 16.42 -10.76
C GLU A 289 7.64 15.66 -9.48
N ALA A 290 6.71 14.93 -8.86
CA ALA A 290 7.00 14.10 -7.69
C ALA A 290 7.98 12.97 -8.01
N ILE A 291 7.83 12.28 -9.16
CA ILE A 291 8.76 11.24 -9.63
C ILE A 291 10.16 11.85 -9.86
N LYS A 292 10.22 12.99 -10.52
CA LYS A 292 11.50 13.70 -10.77
C LYS A 292 12.22 14.08 -9.47
N LEU A 293 11.48 14.60 -8.49
CA LEU A 293 12.05 14.91 -7.16
C LEU A 293 12.51 13.64 -6.45
N THR A 294 11.76 12.55 -6.53
CA THR A 294 12.11 11.26 -5.92
C THR A 294 13.41 10.71 -6.52
N LYS A 295 13.56 10.75 -7.84
CA LYS A 295 14.80 10.29 -8.52
C LYS A 295 16.05 11.03 -8.01
N GLY A 296 15.93 12.32 -7.71
CA GLY A 296 17.03 13.16 -7.22
C GLY A 296 17.23 13.21 -5.70
N SER A 297 16.47 12.43 -4.91
CA SER A 297 16.38 12.64 -3.45
C SER A 297 16.76 11.45 -2.59
N ASP A 298 18.00 10.98 -2.68
CA ASP A 298 18.53 9.96 -1.75
C ASP A 298 18.42 10.39 -0.28
N LEU A 299 18.53 11.68 -0.01
CA LEU A 299 18.39 12.22 1.33
C LEU A 299 17.02 11.98 1.96
N LEU A 300 15.92 12.07 1.20
CA LEU A 300 14.58 11.79 1.73
C LEU A 300 14.44 10.31 2.12
N ARG A 301 14.95 9.40 1.27
CA ARG A 301 14.93 7.96 1.52
C ARG A 301 15.79 7.56 2.73
N SER A 302 17.00 8.10 2.82
CA SER A 302 17.90 7.85 3.95
C SER A 302 17.34 8.39 5.27
N ASN A 303 16.67 9.53 5.26
CA ASN A 303 16.00 10.07 6.44
C ASN A 303 14.84 9.18 6.92
N ILE A 304 14.04 8.62 6.01
CA ILE A 304 12.99 7.65 6.39
C ILE A 304 13.61 6.44 7.07
N LYS A 305 14.64 5.85 6.47
CA LYS A 305 15.32 4.69 7.06
C LYS A 305 15.85 5.02 8.45
N LYS A 306 16.59 6.13 8.59
CA LYS A 306 17.12 6.60 9.88
C LYS A 306 16.01 6.79 10.92
N ASN A 307 14.90 7.42 10.54
CA ASN A 307 13.78 7.68 11.44
C ASN A 307 13.07 6.38 11.85
N SER A 308 12.90 5.41 10.93
CA SER A 308 12.35 4.08 11.23
C SER A 308 13.24 3.30 12.21
N ASP A 309 14.55 3.36 12.02
CA ASP A 309 15.51 2.72 12.92
C ASP A 309 15.50 3.38 14.32
N LEU A 310 15.33 4.70 14.41
CA LEU A 310 15.20 5.43 15.68
C LEU A 310 13.93 5.02 16.45
N ILE A 311 12.80 4.83 15.76
CA ILE A 311 11.58 4.33 16.43
C ILE A 311 11.80 2.91 16.95
N ARG A 312 12.30 1.98 16.14
CA ARG A 312 12.56 0.61 16.58
C ARG A 312 13.47 0.57 17.80
N LYS A 313 14.54 1.38 17.78
CA LYS A 313 15.44 1.53 18.93
C LYS A 313 14.68 2.00 20.17
N GLY A 314 13.87 3.06 20.05
CA GLY A 314 13.08 3.58 21.16
C GLY A 314 12.07 2.57 21.70
N LEU A 315 11.37 1.83 20.83
CA LEU A 315 10.44 0.77 21.25
C LEU A 315 11.14 -0.37 21.98
N THR A 316 12.33 -0.75 21.53
CA THR A 316 13.17 -1.76 22.22
C THR A 316 13.58 -1.29 23.63
N GLU A 317 13.97 -0.02 23.78
CA GLU A 317 14.39 0.55 25.07
C GLU A 317 13.26 0.53 26.12
N VAL A 318 11.98 0.62 25.68
CA VAL A 318 10.82 0.57 26.56
C VAL A 318 10.06 -0.76 26.52
N ASN A 319 10.62 -1.79 25.85
CA ASN A 319 10.04 -3.13 25.72
C ASN A 319 8.60 -3.14 25.17
N ILE A 320 8.28 -2.24 24.24
CA ILE A 320 7.01 -2.29 23.49
C ILE A 320 7.14 -3.23 22.31
N PRO A 321 6.26 -4.26 22.17
CA PRO A 321 6.38 -5.27 21.13
C PRO A 321 6.08 -4.69 19.74
N PHE A 322 6.96 -4.93 18.78
CA PHE A 322 6.75 -4.60 17.37
C PHE A 322 7.26 -5.72 16.47
N LEU A 323 6.68 -5.85 15.29
CA LEU A 323 7.16 -6.84 14.32
C LEU A 323 8.50 -6.37 13.74
N ASP A 324 9.52 -7.19 13.93
CA ASP A 324 10.88 -6.88 13.43
C ASP A 324 10.92 -7.05 11.91
N ASN A 325 11.31 -5.97 11.25
CA ASN A 325 11.51 -5.88 9.80
C ASN A 325 12.49 -4.75 9.50
N ASP A 326 12.99 -4.66 8.28
CA ASP A 326 13.93 -3.64 7.83
C ASP A 326 13.28 -2.49 7.02
N SER A 327 11.93 -2.46 6.97
CA SER A 327 11.18 -1.51 6.16
C SER A 327 10.86 -0.20 6.88
N HIS A 328 10.25 0.73 6.16
CA HIS A 328 9.75 2.00 6.71
C HIS A 328 8.43 1.84 7.50
N ILE A 329 7.85 0.65 7.53
CA ILE A 329 6.62 0.33 8.25
C ILE A 329 7.00 -0.32 9.58
N VAL A 330 6.50 0.22 10.69
CA VAL A 330 6.74 -0.31 12.03
C VAL A 330 5.41 -0.74 12.65
N PRO A 331 5.05 -2.05 12.55
CA PRO A 331 3.82 -2.56 13.14
C PRO A 331 4.00 -2.77 14.65
N ILE A 332 3.13 -2.16 15.47
CA ILE A 332 3.10 -2.30 16.94
C ILE A 332 1.83 -3.06 17.30
N HIS A 333 1.96 -4.29 17.81
CA HIS A 333 0.85 -5.18 18.05
C HIS A 333 0.20 -4.96 19.41
N LEU A 334 -1.14 -4.95 19.42
CA LEU A 334 -1.97 -4.88 20.62
C LEU A 334 -2.90 -6.11 20.75
N TYR A 335 -3.17 -6.83 19.64
CA TYR A 335 -3.93 -8.09 19.58
C TYR A 335 -5.41 -8.02 20.00
N ASP A 336 -5.94 -6.82 20.25
CA ASP A 336 -7.30 -6.58 20.69
C ASP A 336 -7.85 -5.28 20.08
N PRO A 337 -9.03 -5.27 19.44
CA PRO A 337 -9.57 -4.10 18.77
C PRO A 337 -10.02 -2.98 19.75
N ASP A 338 -10.46 -3.34 20.96
CA ASP A 338 -10.88 -2.38 21.97
C ASP A 338 -9.66 -1.70 22.59
N LEU A 339 -8.63 -2.46 22.95
CA LEU A 339 -7.34 -1.92 23.41
C LEU A 339 -6.68 -1.04 22.36
N CYS A 340 -6.68 -1.44 21.08
CA CYS A 340 -6.17 -0.60 19.99
C CYS A 340 -6.89 0.74 19.91
N ARG A 341 -8.21 0.74 20.09
CA ARG A 341 -9.03 1.94 20.03
C ARG A 341 -8.81 2.83 21.25
N GLU A 342 -8.75 2.23 22.43
CA GLU A 342 -8.50 2.93 23.68
C GLU A 342 -7.12 3.58 23.68
N ALA A 343 -6.08 2.83 23.33
CA ALA A 343 -4.73 3.35 23.20
C ALA A 343 -4.63 4.49 22.16
N SER A 344 -5.29 4.37 21.00
CA SER A 344 -5.35 5.44 20.00
C SER A 344 -6.07 6.69 20.54
N ASN A 345 -7.15 6.51 21.31
CA ASN A 345 -7.87 7.61 21.91
C ASN A 345 -7.04 8.32 23.01
N MET A 346 -6.30 7.59 23.83
CA MET A 346 -5.38 8.17 24.80
C MET A 346 -4.26 8.95 24.10
N LEU A 347 -3.63 8.35 23.07
CA LEU A 347 -2.58 9.02 22.31
C LEU A 347 -3.03 10.35 21.73
N ILE A 348 -4.23 10.41 21.18
CA ILE A 348 -4.72 11.66 20.58
C ILE A 348 -5.25 12.65 21.62
N ASN A 349 -5.87 12.19 22.71
CA ASN A 349 -6.46 13.06 23.73
C ASN A 349 -5.41 13.68 24.65
N ASP A 350 -4.43 12.89 25.07
CA ASP A 350 -3.49 13.29 26.13
C ASP A 350 -2.17 13.80 25.54
N PHE A 351 -1.82 13.32 24.32
CA PHE A 351 -0.52 13.64 23.71
C PHE A 351 -0.62 14.33 22.35
N GLY A 352 -1.83 14.49 21.80
CA GLY A 352 -2.00 15.08 20.46
C GLY A 352 -1.44 14.22 19.32
N ILE A 353 -1.31 12.91 19.52
CA ILE A 353 -0.72 11.97 18.55
C ILE A 353 -1.85 11.22 17.84
N TYR A 354 -1.94 11.42 16.51
CA TYR A 354 -2.89 10.71 15.69
C TYR A 354 -2.26 9.47 15.03
N ILE A 355 -2.75 8.32 15.44
CA ILE A 355 -2.47 7.03 14.82
C ILE A 355 -3.76 6.22 14.69
N GLN A 356 -4.06 5.75 13.48
CA GLN A 356 -5.26 4.97 13.23
C GLN A 356 -5.05 3.51 13.63
N PRO A 357 -5.89 2.93 14.50
CA PRO A 357 -5.84 1.51 14.78
C PRO A 357 -6.23 0.68 13.55
N VAL A 358 -5.53 -0.43 13.36
CA VAL A 358 -5.78 -1.39 12.28
C VAL A 358 -6.33 -2.67 12.89
N PHE A 359 -7.52 -3.07 12.43
CA PHE A 359 -8.22 -4.27 12.87
C PHE A 359 -9.01 -4.91 11.71
N PHE A 360 -9.67 -6.03 11.98
CA PHE A 360 -10.46 -6.76 10.98
C PHE A 360 -11.41 -5.82 10.17
N PRO A 361 -11.55 -6.01 8.84
CA PRO A 361 -10.95 -7.05 7.99
C PRO A 361 -9.56 -6.70 7.42
N THR A 362 -8.94 -5.59 7.81
CA THR A 362 -7.62 -5.17 7.28
C THR A 362 -6.50 -6.09 7.74
N VAL A 363 -6.62 -6.60 8.95
CA VAL A 363 -5.78 -7.67 9.53
C VAL A 363 -6.67 -8.75 10.12
N PRO A 364 -6.21 -9.98 10.33
CA PRO A 364 -6.95 -11.04 11.00
C PRO A 364 -7.37 -10.62 12.43
N LYS A 365 -8.48 -11.20 12.92
CA LYS A 365 -8.87 -11.06 14.33
C LYS A 365 -7.79 -11.65 15.25
N GLY A 366 -7.43 -10.90 16.27
CA GLY A 366 -6.34 -11.23 17.18
C GLY A 366 -4.95 -10.85 16.64
N ASP A 367 -4.90 -9.97 15.63
CA ASP A 367 -3.66 -9.46 15.06
C ASP A 367 -3.72 -7.93 14.89
N GLU A 368 -4.55 -7.30 15.74
CA GLU A 368 -4.78 -5.87 15.76
C GLU A 368 -3.51 -5.12 16.15
N ARG A 369 -3.27 -3.99 15.50
CA ARG A 369 -2.02 -3.25 15.63
C ARG A 369 -2.15 -1.76 15.32
N PHE A 370 -1.15 -1.00 15.72
CA PHE A 370 -0.81 0.26 15.08
C PHE A 370 0.17 0.01 13.94
N ARG A 371 -0.10 0.61 12.80
CA ARG A 371 0.82 0.63 11.66
C ARG A 371 1.48 2.00 11.61
N VAL A 372 2.62 2.12 12.28
CA VAL A 372 3.39 3.37 12.30
C VAL A 372 4.10 3.56 10.97
N THR A 373 3.95 4.74 10.39
CA THR A 373 4.69 5.19 9.21
C THR A 373 5.27 6.57 9.46
N ILE A 374 6.52 6.74 9.12
CA ILE A 374 7.29 7.94 9.39
C ILE A 374 7.61 8.64 8.08
N THR A 375 7.72 9.96 8.14
CA THR A 375 8.13 10.76 7.00
C THR A 375 9.48 11.45 7.29
N PRO A 376 10.17 11.99 6.28
CA PRO A 376 11.40 12.77 6.48
C PRO A 376 11.21 14.03 7.33
N LYS A 377 9.94 14.44 7.58
CA LYS A 377 9.59 15.63 8.35
C LYS A 377 9.54 15.39 9.86
N HIS A 378 9.41 14.15 10.32
CA HIS A 378 9.51 13.81 11.74
C HIS A 378 10.94 14.01 12.22
N LYS A 379 11.11 14.81 13.25
CA LYS A 379 12.41 15.08 13.86
C LYS A 379 12.72 14.05 14.94
N ALA A 380 13.97 13.89 15.30
CA ALA A 380 14.38 12.99 16.39
C ALA A 380 13.66 13.28 17.72
N GLN A 381 13.33 14.55 17.99
CA GLN A 381 12.58 14.93 19.19
C GLN A 381 11.11 14.46 19.12
N ASP A 382 10.48 14.53 17.94
CA ASP A 382 9.11 14.05 17.73
C ASP A 382 9.06 12.53 17.97
N ILE A 383 10.07 11.79 17.48
CA ILE A 383 10.21 10.35 17.70
C ILE A 383 10.36 10.02 19.19
N LYS A 384 11.21 10.75 19.91
CA LYS A 384 11.35 10.57 21.36
C LYS A 384 10.04 10.83 22.12
N ASN A 385 9.32 11.87 21.73
CA ASN A 385 8.02 12.21 22.32
C ASN A 385 6.97 11.12 22.03
N PHE A 386 6.96 10.60 20.82
CA PHE A 386 6.08 9.51 20.40
C PHE A 386 6.32 8.23 21.23
N VAL A 387 7.59 7.84 21.38
CA VAL A 387 7.95 6.65 22.19
C VAL A 387 7.56 6.84 23.67
N LYS A 388 7.78 8.04 24.23
CA LYS A 388 7.34 8.36 25.61
C LYS A 388 5.82 8.30 25.77
N ALA A 389 5.08 8.79 24.80
CA ALA A 389 3.63 8.73 24.81
C ALA A 389 3.11 7.29 24.73
N LEU A 390 3.72 6.47 23.85
CA LEU A 390 3.42 5.04 23.80
C LEU A 390 3.72 4.35 25.14
N ASP A 391 4.87 4.62 25.74
CA ASP A 391 5.27 4.03 27.02
C ASP A 391 4.27 4.38 28.15
N ALA A 392 3.81 5.63 28.20
CA ALA A 392 2.76 6.08 29.13
C ALA A 392 1.42 5.35 28.89
N VAL A 393 1.00 5.21 27.65
CA VAL A 393 -0.22 4.49 27.27
C VAL A 393 -0.13 3.00 27.62
N TRP A 394 1.02 2.35 27.31
CA TRP A 394 1.27 0.96 27.68
C TRP A 394 1.18 0.72 29.17
N THR A 395 1.73 1.64 29.96
CA THR A 395 1.66 1.58 31.44
C THR A 395 0.24 1.80 31.94
N ALA A 396 -0.49 2.79 31.41
CA ALA A 396 -1.84 3.13 31.85
C ALA A 396 -2.87 2.02 31.55
N LEU A 397 -2.70 1.31 30.44
CA LEU A 397 -3.58 0.21 30.03
C LEU A 397 -3.07 -1.17 30.45
N ASP A 398 -1.99 -1.24 31.22
CA ASP A 398 -1.33 -2.49 31.65
C ASP A 398 -1.08 -3.45 30.48
N LEU A 399 -0.61 -2.90 29.35
CA LEU A 399 -0.37 -3.70 28.13
C LEU A 399 0.90 -4.53 28.27
N LYS A 400 0.83 -5.75 27.71
CA LYS A 400 1.96 -6.70 27.75
C LYS A 400 3.19 -6.09 27.09
N ARG A 401 4.31 -6.13 27.80
CA ARG A 401 5.63 -5.78 27.30
C ARG A 401 6.40 -7.04 26.94
N SER A 402 7.13 -7.00 25.85
CA SER A 402 8.01 -8.08 25.42
C SER A 402 9.12 -7.52 24.54
N GLU A 403 10.18 -8.28 24.39
CA GLU A 403 11.16 -8.03 23.33
C GLU A 403 10.50 -8.15 21.95
N LYS A 404 11.24 -7.79 20.91
CA LYS A 404 10.78 -7.84 19.51
C LYS A 404 10.00 -9.13 19.19
N ILE A 405 8.91 -8.99 18.46
CA ILE A 405 8.21 -10.13 17.88
C ILE A 405 9.01 -10.57 16.66
N LEU A 406 9.69 -11.70 16.76
CA LEU A 406 10.36 -12.32 15.63
C LEU A 406 9.33 -12.95 14.68
N ASP A 407 9.67 -13.01 13.41
CA ASP A 407 8.86 -13.58 12.32
C ASP A 407 8.47 -15.07 12.57
N ALA A 408 9.25 -15.78 13.38
CA ALA A 408 9.05 -17.20 13.71
C ALA A 408 7.74 -17.53 14.45
N ASP A 409 7.05 -16.54 15.04
CA ASP A 409 5.72 -16.76 15.65
C ASP A 409 4.58 -16.89 14.62
N LYS A 410 4.91 -16.92 13.32
CA LYS A 410 3.95 -16.98 12.20
C LYS A 410 3.17 -18.28 12.11
N GLU A 411 3.74 -19.43 12.45
CA GLU A 411 3.05 -20.72 12.26
C GLU A 411 1.70 -20.80 12.99
N ASN A 412 1.56 -20.08 14.11
CA ASN A 412 0.31 -20.01 14.86
C ASN A 412 -0.71 -19.00 14.31
N ARG A 413 -0.33 -18.11 13.36
CA ARG A 413 -1.19 -17.04 12.84
C ARG A 413 -1.87 -17.42 11.53
N VAL A 414 -1.22 -18.19 10.68
CA VAL A 414 -1.63 -18.56 9.32
C VAL A 414 -2.97 -19.30 9.27
N SER A 415 -3.27 -20.12 10.28
CA SER A 415 -4.57 -20.86 10.33
C SER A 415 -5.82 -19.95 10.45
N LYS A 416 -5.65 -18.64 10.71
CA LYS A 416 -6.77 -17.69 10.90
C LYS A 416 -7.06 -16.83 9.66
N VAL A 417 -6.13 -16.70 8.71
CA VAL A 417 -6.26 -15.78 7.55
C VAL A 417 -7.19 -16.34 6.47
N SER A 418 -7.20 -17.64 6.25
CA SER A 418 -7.97 -18.30 5.18
C SER A 418 -9.50 -18.10 5.23
N LYS A 419 -10.02 -17.41 6.25
CA LYS A 419 -11.46 -17.15 6.45
C LYS A 419 -11.89 -15.70 6.25
N ILE A 420 -10.97 -14.81 5.81
CA ILE A 420 -11.27 -13.38 5.71
C ILE A 420 -11.99 -13.00 4.41
N TYR A 421 -11.81 -13.77 3.32
CA TYR A 421 -12.40 -13.47 2.01
C TYR A 421 -13.19 -14.64 1.40
#